data_0c198180a62699e9c2963df1a3dff36d
#
_entry.id   0c198180a62699e9c2963df1a3dff36d
#
_cell.length_a   1.000
_cell.length_b   1.000
_cell.length_c   1.000
_cell.angle_alpha   90.00
_cell.angle_beta   90.00
_cell.angle_gamma   90.00
#
_symmetry.space_group_name_H-M   'P 1'
#
loop_
_entity.id
_entity.type
_entity.pdbx_description
1 polymer ?
#
loop_
_entity_poly.entity_id
_entity_poly.type
_entity_poly.pdbx_seq_one_letter_code
_entity_poly.pdbx_strand_id
1 'polypeptide(L)'
;DYPIRSVELNALEHGSGDFYTKNGWYDTNNVVFKESWMQFARSLAQGHVVVSDLYSNTQVMTGDVLSGLGSSAAILYYNDTVTYRDGTQEPMDLHVLPMPKTAGADALMAQAGVGLCAYKTTDQKAEAAALFVRWLTESERNLDFVAQTGYMPVRNGAFDAIENYDKFPEPTESYRQLYAALKIMQESYTPLSEPRF
;
A
#
# COMPACT_ATOMS: atom_id res chain seq x y z
N ASP A 1 -10.55 6.90 -0.55
CA ASP A 1 -10.11 6.22 0.69
C ASP A 1 -8.72 6.66 1.15
N TYR A 2 -7.75 6.73 0.22
CA TYR A 2 -6.34 6.98 0.58
C TYR A 2 -6.00 8.39 1.11
N PRO A 3 -6.62 9.51 0.65
CA PRO A 3 -6.28 10.83 1.18
C PRO A 3 -6.48 10.94 2.69
N ILE A 4 -7.59 10.44 3.21
CA ILE A 4 -7.87 10.49 4.65
C ILE A 4 -6.89 9.60 5.44
N ARG A 5 -6.47 8.45 4.87
CA ARG A 5 -5.46 7.59 5.51
C ARG A 5 -4.12 8.27 5.68
N SER A 6 -3.70 9.08 4.71
CA SER A 6 -2.48 9.87 4.83
C SER A 6 -2.56 10.87 5.97
N VAL A 7 -3.73 11.51 6.17
CA VAL A 7 -3.98 12.41 7.30
C VAL A 7 -3.94 11.66 8.63
N GLU A 8 -4.60 10.50 8.70
CA GLU A 8 -4.65 9.66 9.90
C GLU A 8 -3.26 9.18 10.30
N LEU A 9 -2.49 8.64 9.36
CA LEU A 9 -1.11 8.18 9.61
C LEU A 9 -0.24 9.34 10.07
N ASN A 10 -0.29 10.49 9.40
CA ASN A 10 0.46 11.68 9.80
C ASN A 10 0.09 12.14 11.21
N ALA A 11 -1.19 12.13 11.57
CA ALA A 11 -1.64 12.49 12.91
C ALA A 11 -1.10 11.52 13.97
N LEU A 12 -1.16 10.21 13.70
CA LEU A 12 -0.65 9.18 14.61
C LEU A 12 0.87 9.28 14.79
N GLU A 13 1.62 9.47 13.70
CA GLU A 13 3.08 9.70 13.74
C GLU A 13 3.47 10.93 14.56
N HIS A 14 2.61 11.93 14.60
CA HIS A 14 2.79 13.12 15.46
C HIS A 14 2.21 12.96 16.88
N GLY A 15 1.79 11.75 17.26
CA GLY A 15 1.34 11.45 18.61
C GLY A 15 -0.06 11.94 18.95
N SER A 16 -0.97 12.01 17.99
CA SER A 16 -2.37 12.43 18.21
C SER A 16 -3.12 11.56 19.22
N GLY A 17 -2.70 10.31 19.42
CA GLY A 17 -3.51 9.33 20.11
C GLY A 17 -4.81 9.03 19.34
N ASP A 18 -5.87 8.68 20.07
CA ASP A 18 -7.20 8.46 19.46
C ASP A 18 -7.80 9.81 19.03
N PHE A 19 -8.15 9.93 17.79
CA PHE A 19 -8.77 11.11 17.18
C PHE A 19 -10.22 10.85 16.74
N TYR A 20 -10.87 9.83 17.30
CA TYR A 20 -12.28 9.58 17.09
C TYR A 20 -13.11 9.96 18.31
N THR A 21 -14.29 10.52 18.07
CA THR A 21 -15.30 10.70 19.10
C THR A 21 -15.91 9.35 19.49
N LYS A 22 -16.62 9.31 20.62
CA LYS A 22 -17.35 8.12 21.08
C LYS A 22 -18.36 7.59 20.05
N ASN A 23 -18.83 8.44 19.15
CA ASN A 23 -19.77 8.07 18.07
C ASN A 23 -19.08 7.67 16.76
N GLY A 24 -17.75 7.54 16.74
CA GLY A 24 -16.96 7.15 15.56
C GLY A 24 -16.70 8.27 14.56
N TRP A 25 -17.02 9.52 14.86
CA TRP A 25 -16.67 10.68 14.03
C TRP A 25 -15.26 11.19 14.35
N TYR A 26 -14.63 11.88 13.40
CA TYR A 26 -13.36 12.54 13.67
C TYR A 26 -13.52 13.64 14.74
N ASP A 27 -12.62 13.64 15.72
CA ASP A 27 -12.62 14.67 16.75
C ASP A 27 -11.82 15.90 16.29
N THR A 28 -12.55 16.90 15.83
CA THR A 28 -11.97 18.17 15.37
C THR A 28 -11.37 19.02 16.51
N ASN A 29 -11.56 18.61 17.78
CA ASN A 29 -10.90 19.23 18.93
C ASN A 29 -9.52 18.60 19.21
N ASN A 30 -9.22 17.43 18.63
CA ASN A 30 -7.86 16.89 18.65
C ASN A 30 -6.94 17.79 17.82
N VAL A 31 -6.07 18.53 18.50
CA VAL A 31 -5.22 19.55 17.87
C VAL A 31 -4.28 18.93 16.85
N VAL A 32 -3.67 17.80 17.15
CA VAL A 32 -2.71 17.13 16.26
C VAL A 32 -3.40 16.60 14.98
N PHE A 33 -4.56 15.96 15.12
CA PHE A 33 -5.35 15.54 13.99
C PHE A 33 -5.77 16.73 13.10
N LYS A 34 -6.24 17.81 13.74
CA LYS A 34 -6.61 19.04 13.04
C LYS A 34 -5.44 19.67 12.29
N GLU A 35 -4.24 19.68 12.85
CA GLU A 35 -3.03 20.18 12.20
C GLU A 35 -2.68 19.33 10.95
N SER A 36 -2.71 18.02 11.08
CA SER A 36 -2.49 17.08 9.96
C SER A 36 -3.52 17.28 8.85
N TRP A 37 -4.78 17.44 9.20
CA TRP A 37 -5.85 17.75 8.25
C TRP A 37 -5.61 19.10 7.56
N MET A 38 -5.25 20.14 8.31
CA MET A 38 -4.99 21.48 7.77
C MET A 38 -3.77 21.50 6.86
N GLN A 39 -2.75 20.72 7.14
CA GLN A 39 -1.60 20.55 6.25
C GLN A 39 -2.01 19.97 4.90
N PHE A 40 -2.80 18.90 4.92
CA PHE A 40 -3.35 18.29 3.70
C PHE A 40 -4.22 19.28 2.92
N ALA A 41 -5.16 19.97 3.62
CA ALA A 41 -6.05 20.95 3.00
C ALA A 41 -5.31 22.13 2.35
N ARG A 42 -4.23 22.60 2.98
CA ARG A 42 -3.36 23.64 2.37
C ARG A 42 -2.67 23.14 1.11
N SER A 43 -2.13 21.93 1.13
CA SER A 43 -1.49 21.32 -0.04
C SER A 43 -2.47 21.16 -1.21
N LEU A 44 -3.72 20.78 -0.90
CA LEU A 44 -4.79 20.69 -1.88
C LEU A 44 -5.15 22.08 -2.45
N ALA A 45 -5.31 23.09 -1.59
CA ALA A 45 -5.62 24.46 -1.99
C ALA A 45 -4.53 25.13 -2.83
N GLN A 46 -3.27 24.70 -2.63
CA GLN A 46 -2.11 25.18 -3.39
C GLN A 46 -1.89 24.41 -4.69
N GLY A 47 -2.68 23.39 -4.97
CA GLY A 47 -2.53 22.55 -6.17
C GLY A 47 -1.35 21.57 -6.10
N HIS A 48 -0.75 21.35 -4.92
CA HIS A 48 0.33 20.37 -4.72
C HIS A 48 -0.20 18.94 -4.62
N VAL A 49 -1.47 18.78 -4.27
CA VAL A 49 -2.16 17.49 -4.16
C VAL A 49 -3.43 17.55 -4.99
N VAL A 50 -3.72 16.46 -5.68
CA VAL A 50 -4.97 16.25 -6.42
C VAL A 50 -5.74 15.12 -5.75
N VAL A 51 -7.02 15.33 -5.50
CA VAL A 51 -7.97 14.28 -5.12
C VAL A 51 -8.94 14.09 -6.26
N SER A 52 -9.10 12.87 -6.72
CA SER A 52 -9.86 12.52 -7.92
C SER A 52 -10.61 11.22 -7.71
N ASP A 53 -11.65 11.00 -8.51
CA ASP A 53 -12.35 9.71 -8.59
C ASP A 53 -11.56 8.66 -9.39
N LEU A 54 -10.47 9.08 -10.05
CA LEU A 54 -9.56 8.18 -10.76
C LEU A 54 -8.51 7.61 -9.81
N TYR A 55 -8.02 6.42 -10.11
CA TYR A 55 -6.87 5.86 -9.43
C TYR A 55 -5.60 6.66 -9.76
N SER A 56 -4.69 6.76 -8.80
CA SER A 56 -3.45 7.54 -8.96
C SER A 56 -2.56 7.05 -10.11
N ASN A 57 -2.54 5.74 -10.38
CA ASN A 57 -1.82 5.18 -11.52
C ASN A 57 -2.30 5.77 -12.85
N THR A 58 -3.62 5.95 -13.03
CA THR A 58 -4.17 6.59 -14.24
C THR A 58 -3.62 8.00 -14.40
N GLN A 59 -3.62 8.79 -13.33
CA GLN A 59 -3.17 10.18 -13.37
C GLN A 59 -1.65 10.31 -13.60
N VAL A 60 -0.85 9.37 -13.07
CA VAL A 60 0.58 9.30 -13.37
C VAL A 60 0.81 8.96 -14.84
N MET A 61 0.10 7.95 -15.37
CA MET A 61 0.22 7.52 -16.77
C MET A 61 -0.35 8.51 -17.79
N THR A 62 -1.14 9.48 -17.36
CA THR A 62 -1.60 10.60 -18.21
C THR A 62 -0.75 11.86 -18.07
N GLY A 63 0.27 11.84 -17.20
CA GLY A 63 1.13 12.99 -16.94
C GLY A 63 0.45 14.10 -16.12
N ASP A 64 -0.72 13.84 -15.54
CA ASP A 64 -1.45 14.82 -14.73
C ASP A 64 -0.76 15.04 -13.37
N VAL A 65 -0.07 14.02 -12.84
CA VAL A 65 0.69 14.08 -11.58
C VAL A 65 2.03 13.35 -11.70
N LEU A 66 3.01 13.77 -10.92
CA LEU A 66 4.35 13.16 -10.90
C LEU A 66 4.44 11.93 -9.99
N SER A 67 3.56 11.81 -9.02
CA SER A 67 3.58 10.69 -8.07
C SER A 67 2.17 10.38 -7.56
N GLY A 68 1.96 9.15 -7.15
CA GLY A 68 0.71 8.68 -6.57
C GLY A 68 0.95 7.83 -5.32
N LEU A 69 0.03 7.90 -4.38
CA LEU A 69 -0.07 6.98 -3.26
C LEU A 69 -1.13 5.94 -3.59
N GLY A 70 -0.81 4.68 -3.40
CA GLY A 70 -1.73 3.60 -3.70
C GLY A 70 -1.41 2.31 -2.96
N SER A 71 -2.27 1.33 -3.15
CA SER A 71 -1.99 -0.05 -2.74
C SER A 71 -0.80 -0.61 -3.53
N SER A 72 -0.05 -1.53 -2.94
CA SER A 72 0.98 -2.28 -3.65
C SER A 72 0.43 -3.01 -4.90
N ALA A 73 -0.83 -3.41 -4.88
CA ALA A 73 -1.51 -3.99 -6.03
C ALA A 73 -1.66 -3.03 -7.23
N ALA A 74 -1.47 -1.73 -7.04
CA ALA A 74 -1.48 -0.76 -8.13
C ALA A 74 -0.38 -1.02 -9.18
N ILE A 75 0.69 -1.74 -8.82
CA ILE A 75 1.77 -2.12 -9.73
C ILE A 75 1.25 -2.84 -10.99
N LEU A 76 0.18 -3.61 -10.87
CA LEU A 76 -0.44 -4.35 -11.98
C LEU A 76 -1.03 -3.44 -13.07
N TYR A 77 -1.23 -2.17 -12.77
CA TYR A 77 -1.93 -1.21 -13.63
C TYR A 77 -1.03 -0.10 -14.15
N TYR A 78 0.27 -0.16 -13.83
CA TYR A 78 1.26 0.70 -14.44
C TYR A 78 1.87 0.06 -15.69
N ASN A 79 2.23 0.89 -16.65
CA ASN A 79 3.04 0.52 -17.79
C ASN A 79 4.29 1.42 -17.85
N ASP A 80 5.06 1.33 -18.88
CA ASP A 80 6.31 2.06 -19.11
C ASP A 80 6.14 3.32 -19.97
N THR A 81 4.89 3.80 -20.13
CA THR A 81 4.58 4.87 -21.07
C THR A 81 3.60 5.87 -20.45
N VAL A 82 3.92 7.15 -20.54
CA VAL A 82 2.97 8.24 -20.31
C VAL A 82 2.25 8.56 -21.61
N THR A 83 0.93 8.64 -21.59
CA THR A 83 0.10 9.07 -22.70
C THR A 83 -0.60 10.36 -22.32
N TYR A 84 -0.14 11.49 -22.85
CA TYR A 84 -0.71 12.80 -22.59
C TYR A 84 -2.09 12.97 -23.25
N ARG A 85 -2.84 14.00 -22.83
CA ARG A 85 -4.20 14.29 -23.31
C ARG A 85 -4.29 14.60 -24.80
N ASP A 86 -3.21 15.09 -25.41
CA ASP A 86 -3.10 15.33 -26.84
C ASP A 86 -2.75 14.07 -27.66
N GLY A 87 -2.58 12.95 -26.99
CA GLY A 87 -2.20 11.67 -27.58
C GLY A 87 -0.68 11.46 -27.77
N THR A 88 0.15 12.44 -27.37
CA THR A 88 1.60 12.28 -27.35
C THR A 88 2.00 11.23 -26.31
N GLN A 89 2.99 10.42 -26.64
CA GLN A 89 3.50 9.36 -25.77
C GLN A 89 4.99 9.54 -25.50
N GLU A 90 5.38 9.30 -24.26
CA GLU A 90 6.78 9.32 -23.83
C GLU A 90 7.08 8.10 -22.95
N PRO A 91 8.29 7.55 -22.98
CA PRO A 91 8.71 6.52 -22.03
C PRO A 91 8.60 7.01 -20.59
N MET A 92 8.14 6.14 -19.70
CA MET A 92 8.05 6.40 -18.27
C MET A 92 8.96 5.46 -17.51
N ASP A 93 9.83 6.01 -16.68
CA ASP A 93 10.62 5.25 -15.71
C ASP A 93 9.90 5.29 -14.35
N LEU A 94 9.20 4.21 -14.01
CA LEU A 94 8.42 4.11 -12.79
C LEU A 94 9.29 3.74 -11.60
N HIS A 95 9.43 4.66 -10.65
CA HIS A 95 10.08 4.40 -9.36
C HIS A 95 9.06 4.10 -8.26
N VAL A 96 9.29 3.00 -7.54
CA VAL A 96 8.48 2.61 -6.39
C VAL A 96 9.24 2.84 -5.10
N LEU A 97 8.66 3.62 -4.20
CA LEU A 97 9.25 4.01 -2.94
C LEU A 97 8.40 3.54 -1.74
N PRO A 98 8.99 3.33 -0.57
CA PRO A 98 8.22 3.14 0.66
C PRO A 98 7.29 4.32 0.93
N MET A 99 6.23 4.09 1.72
CA MET A 99 5.36 5.16 2.19
C MET A 99 6.19 6.28 2.83
N PRO A 100 5.91 7.55 2.52
CA PRO A 100 6.52 8.66 3.24
C PRO A 100 6.21 8.58 4.73
N LYS A 101 7.15 8.98 5.56
CA LYS A 101 7.00 9.05 7.01
C LYS A 101 7.44 10.39 7.56
N THR A 102 6.92 10.74 8.73
CA THR A 102 7.36 11.93 9.45
C THR A 102 8.79 11.77 9.95
N ALA A 103 9.63 12.75 9.72
CA ALA A 103 11.02 12.72 10.18
C ALA A 103 11.09 12.66 11.71
N GLY A 104 11.82 11.67 12.24
CA GLY A 104 12.02 11.48 13.68
C GLY A 104 10.85 10.78 14.39
N ALA A 105 9.76 10.44 13.71
CA ALA A 105 8.67 9.65 14.27
C ALA A 105 8.83 8.16 13.93
N ASP A 106 8.11 7.31 14.67
CA ASP A 106 7.94 5.91 14.34
C ASP A 106 7.14 5.80 13.03
N ALA A 107 7.70 5.09 12.07
CA ALA A 107 7.05 4.91 10.79
C ALA A 107 5.83 3.99 10.92
N LEU A 108 4.70 4.43 10.42
CA LEU A 108 3.45 3.70 10.44
C LEU A 108 3.02 3.32 9.02
N MET A 109 2.37 2.19 8.86
CA MET A 109 1.73 1.81 7.59
C MET A 109 0.33 1.27 7.80
N ALA A 110 -0.60 1.66 6.94
CA ALA A 110 -1.89 1.00 6.86
C ALA A 110 -1.69 -0.39 6.26
N GLN A 111 -2.14 -1.43 6.95
CA GLN A 111 -2.13 -2.79 6.47
C GLN A 111 -3.56 -3.25 6.25
N ALA A 112 -3.93 -3.40 4.98
CA ALA A 112 -5.17 -4.01 4.54
C ALA A 112 -4.84 -5.20 3.64
N GLY A 113 -5.72 -6.17 3.55
CA GLY A 113 -5.47 -7.33 2.71
C GLY A 113 -6.60 -8.34 2.73
N VAL A 114 -6.38 -9.42 2.00
CA VAL A 114 -7.29 -10.55 1.92
C VAL A 114 -6.85 -11.63 2.92
N GLY A 115 -7.77 -12.16 3.67
CA GLY A 115 -7.56 -13.28 4.57
C GLY A 115 -8.15 -14.57 4.01
N LEU A 116 -7.55 -15.70 4.37
CA LEU A 116 -8.11 -17.01 4.12
C LEU A 116 -8.94 -17.47 5.33
N CYS A 117 -10.19 -17.79 5.11
CA CYS A 117 -11.08 -18.34 6.13
C CYS A 117 -11.40 -19.79 5.81
N ALA A 118 -11.19 -20.68 6.77
CA ALA A 118 -11.58 -22.07 6.66
C ALA A 118 -12.87 -22.31 7.46
N TYR A 119 -13.91 -22.78 6.78
CA TYR A 119 -15.15 -23.19 7.46
C TYR A 119 -14.99 -24.60 8.01
N LYS A 120 -15.08 -24.73 9.34
CA LYS A 120 -14.97 -26.02 10.02
C LYS A 120 -16.25 -26.83 9.86
N THR A 121 -16.18 -27.99 9.17
CA THR A 121 -17.25 -28.95 9.06
C THR A 121 -16.88 -30.28 9.74
N THR A 122 -15.83 -30.94 9.25
CA THR A 122 -15.26 -32.17 9.83
C THR A 122 -13.78 -31.96 10.11
N ASP A 123 -13.20 -32.78 10.99
CA ASP A 123 -11.77 -32.68 11.31
C ASP A 123 -10.89 -32.95 10.08
N GLN A 124 -11.26 -33.89 9.23
CA GLN A 124 -10.56 -34.18 7.97
C GLN A 124 -10.54 -32.97 7.02
N LYS A 125 -11.67 -32.26 6.88
CA LYS A 125 -11.74 -31.06 6.04
C LYS A 125 -10.95 -29.89 6.65
N ALA A 126 -10.95 -29.77 7.98
CA ALA A 126 -10.15 -28.77 8.68
C ALA A 126 -8.65 -29.02 8.49
N GLU A 127 -8.22 -30.28 8.56
CA GLU A 127 -6.84 -30.68 8.30
C GLU A 127 -6.44 -30.40 6.84
N ALA A 128 -7.28 -30.77 5.88
CA ALA A 128 -7.05 -30.49 4.47
C ALA A 128 -6.95 -28.98 4.18
N ALA A 129 -7.79 -28.16 4.80
CA ALA A 129 -7.71 -26.70 4.68
C ALA A 129 -6.40 -26.16 5.28
N ALA A 130 -5.97 -26.66 6.43
CA ALA A 130 -4.70 -26.27 7.04
C ALA A 130 -3.49 -26.68 6.18
N LEU A 131 -3.53 -27.84 5.55
CA LEU A 131 -2.50 -28.28 4.60
C LEU A 131 -2.45 -27.38 3.36
N PHE A 132 -3.62 -27.04 2.81
CA PHE A 132 -3.70 -26.11 1.67
C PHE A 132 -3.12 -24.74 2.01
N VAL A 133 -3.48 -24.15 3.17
CA VAL A 133 -2.95 -22.85 3.59
C VAL A 133 -1.43 -22.89 3.75
N ARG A 134 -0.89 -23.94 4.40
CA ARG A 134 0.57 -24.11 4.53
C ARG A 134 1.24 -24.23 3.18
N TRP A 135 0.69 -25.02 2.27
CA TRP A 135 1.19 -25.18 0.91
C TRP A 135 1.17 -23.86 0.13
N LEU A 136 0.03 -23.12 0.16
CA LEU A 136 -0.11 -21.84 -0.54
C LEU A 136 0.88 -20.76 -0.01
N THR A 137 1.15 -20.80 1.29
CA THR A 137 2.05 -19.83 1.94
C THR A 137 3.51 -20.28 2.00
N GLU A 138 3.93 -21.39 1.37
CA GLU A 138 5.34 -21.69 1.19
C GLU A 138 6.01 -20.59 0.35
N SER A 139 7.26 -20.27 0.67
CA SER A 139 7.92 -19.05 0.16
C SER A 139 7.87 -18.93 -1.37
N GLU A 140 8.18 -19.98 -2.09
CA GLU A 140 8.19 -19.97 -3.56
C GLU A 140 6.79 -19.77 -4.14
N ARG A 141 5.79 -20.53 -3.67
CA ARG A 141 4.39 -20.38 -4.11
C ARG A 141 3.79 -19.04 -3.71
N ASN A 142 4.16 -18.56 -2.53
CA ASN A 142 3.74 -17.25 -2.08
C ASN A 142 4.29 -16.16 -3.00
N LEU A 143 5.55 -16.27 -3.45
CA LEU A 143 6.12 -15.35 -4.45
C LEU A 143 5.37 -15.42 -5.78
N ASP A 144 5.10 -16.63 -6.29
CA ASP A 144 4.31 -16.77 -7.52
C ASP A 144 2.93 -16.12 -7.41
N PHE A 145 2.27 -16.23 -6.24
CA PHE A 145 0.98 -15.59 -6.00
C PHE A 145 1.09 -14.06 -5.89
N VAL A 146 2.03 -13.55 -5.10
CA VAL A 146 2.13 -12.10 -4.87
C VAL A 146 2.68 -11.35 -6.08
N ALA A 147 3.52 -11.96 -6.89
CA ALA A 147 3.96 -11.40 -8.16
C ALA A 147 2.80 -11.15 -9.14
N GLN A 148 1.75 -11.97 -9.08
CA GLN A 148 0.55 -11.83 -9.90
C GLN A 148 -0.49 -10.89 -9.31
N THR A 149 -0.36 -10.50 -8.04
CA THR A 149 -1.36 -9.70 -7.32
C THR A 149 -0.82 -8.37 -6.81
N GLY A 150 0.49 -8.17 -6.80
CA GLY A 150 1.13 -7.01 -6.19
C GLY A 150 1.03 -6.98 -4.66
N TYR A 151 0.56 -8.06 -4.04
CA TYR A 151 0.42 -8.12 -2.58
C TYR A 151 1.76 -8.36 -1.88
N MET A 152 1.77 -8.06 -0.59
CA MET A 152 2.93 -8.28 0.26
C MET A 152 3.10 -9.78 0.56
N PRO A 153 4.34 -10.31 0.51
CA PRO A 153 4.61 -11.67 0.96
C PRO A 153 4.20 -11.90 2.42
N VAL A 154 3.67 -13.09 2.73
CA VAL A 154 3.20 -13.43 4.08
C VAL A 154 4.24 -14.17 4.91
N ARG A 155 5.43 -14.43 4.36
CA ARG A 155 6.55 -15.08 5.07
C ARG A 155 7.86 -14.36 4.80
N ASN A 156 8.70 -14.28 5.82
CA ASN A 156 10.03 -13.68 5.69
C ASN A 156 10.88 -14.40 4.63
N GLY A 157 10.86 -15.73 4.58
CA GLY A 157 11.58 -16.49 3.56
C GLY A 157 11.14 -16.19 2.11
N ALA A 158 9.94 -15.67 1.89
CA ALA A 158 9.54 -15.19 0.57
C ALA A 158 10.22 -13.85 0.23
N PHE A 159 10.38 -12.95 1.19
CA PHE A 159 11.18 -11.73 1.00
C PHE A 159 12.64 -12.04 0.69
N ASP A 160 13.23 -13.02 1.38
CA ASP A 160 14.62 -13.41 1.16
C ASP A 160 14.84 -14.03 -0.24
N ALA A 161 13.83 -14.69 -0.78
CA ALA A 161 13.89 -15.31 -2.10
C ALA A 161 13.65 -14.32 -3.27
N ILE A 162 13.22 -13.09 -3.02
CA ILE A 162 12.87 -12.11 -4.07
C ILE A 162 14.07 -11.80 -4.99
N GLU A 163 15.27 -11.69 -4.45
CA GLU A 163 16.47 -11.34 -5.23
C GLU A 163 16.74 -12.34 -6.37
N ASN A 164 16.39 -13.61 -6.16
CA ASN A 164 16.59 -14.69 -7.12
C ASN A 164 15.30 -15.04 -7.90
N TYR A 165 14.22 -14.29 -7.69
CA TYR A 165 12.96 -14.57 -8.37
C TYR A 165 12.94 -13.95 -9.77
N ASP A 166 12.72 -14.77 -10.79
CA ASP A 166 12.86 -14.44 -12.21
C ASP A 166 11.53 -14.41 -12.98
N LYS A 167 10.39 -14.61 -12.29
CA LYS A 167 9.07 -14.70 -12.92
C LYS A 167 8.21 -13.45 -12.71
N PHE A 168 8.82 -12.29 -12.42
CA PHE A 168 8.05 -11.05 -12.33
C PHE A 168 7.47 -10.67 -13.70
N PRO A 169 6.23 -10.14 -13.73
CA PRO A 169 5.69 -9.52 -14.93
C PRO A 169 6.55 -8.33 -15.38
N GLU A 170 6.40 -7.94 -16.64
CA GLU A 170 6.99 -6.69 -17.12
C GLU A 170 6.13 -5.46 -16.70
N PRO A 171 6.73 -4.34 -16.36
CA PRO A 171 8.19 -4.09 -16.30
C PRO A 171 8.82 -4.65 -15.02
N THR A 172 9.72 -5.62 -15.18
CA THR A 172 10.34 -6.38 -14.07
C THR A 172 11.01 -5.50 -13.02
N GLU A 173 11.64 -4.40 -13.42
CA GLU A 173 12.35 -3.51 -12.51
C GLU A 173 11.40 -2.83 -11.51
N SER A 174 10.22 -2.41 -11.94
CA SER A 174 9.21 -1.82 -11.05
C SER A 174 8.73 -2.80 -9.98
N TYR A 175 8.61 -4.08 -10.32
CA TYR A 175 8.31 -5.13 -9.35
C TYR A 175 9.45 -5.35 -8.35
N ARG A 176 10.71 -5.33 -8.81
CA ARG A 176 11.88 -5.43 -7.90
C ARG A 176 11.90 -4.27 -6.91
N GLN A 177 11.66 -3.05 -7.38
CA GLN A 177 11.58 -1.86 -6.54
C GLN A 177 10.40 -1.94 -5.56
N LEU A 178 9.22 -2.42 -6.00
CA LEU A 178 8.08 -2.63 -5.13
C LEU A 178 8.44 -3.56 -3.96
N TYR A 179 9.01 -4.71 -4.24
CA TYR A 179 9.32 -5.66 -3.18
C TYR A 179 10.49 -5.21 -2.31
N ALA A 180 11.44 -4.44 -2.84
CA ALA A 180 12.46 -3.78 -2.02
C ALA A 180 11.83 -2.74 -1.06
N ALA A 181 10.89 -1.93 -1.54
CA ALA A 181 10.15 -0.99 -0.71
C ALA A 181 9.30 -1.71 0.36
N LEU A 182 8.59 -2.78 -0.02
CA LEU A 182 7.81 -3.59 0.92
C LEU A 182 8.67 -4.26 1.99
N LYS A 183 9.88 -4.72 1.64
CA LYS A 183 10.84 -5.27 2.61
C LYS A 183 11.27 -4.22 3.62
N ILE A 184 11.62 -3.01 3.17
CA ILE A 184 11.94 -1.88 4.05
C ILE A 184 10.77 -1.59 4.99
N MET A 185 9.55 -1.57 4.48
CA MET A 185 8.36 -1.32 5.29
C MET A 185 8.10 -2.44 6.29
N GLN A 186 8.25 -3.70 5.90
CA GLN A 186 8.11 -4.87 6.77
C GLN A 186 9.12 -4.85 7.93
N GLU A 187 10.34 -4.38 7.69
CA GLU A 187 11.42 -4.36 8.68
C GLU A 187 11.38 -3.13 9.60
N SER A 188 10.84 -2.00 9.14
CA SER A 188 11.00 -0.71 9.81
C SER A 188 9.72 0.09 10.04
N TYR A 189 8.55 -0.40 9.61
CA TYR A 189 7.26 0.25 9.84
C TYR A 189 6.40 -0.58 10.78
N THR A 190 5.64 0.09 11.61
CA THR A 190 4.62 -0.55 12.45
C THR A 190 3.32 -0.66 11.66
N PRO A 191 2.81 -1.89 11.41
CA PRO A 191 1.54 -2.06 10.74
C PRO A 191 0.39 -1.66 11.65
N LEU A 192 -0.53 -0.87 11.12
CA LEU A 192 -1.80 -0.56 11.76
C LEU A 192 -2.87 -1.43 11.13
N SER A 193 -3.43 -2.33 11.93
CA SER A 193 -4.67 -3.02 11.57
C SER A 193 -5.79 -2.00 11.61
N GLU A 194 -6.61 -1.94 10.58
CA GLU A 194 -7.78 -1.07 10.57
C GLU A 194 -8.85 -1.63 11.52
N PRO A 195 -9.06 -1.04 12.70
CA PRO A 195 -9.97 -1.61 13.69
C PRO A 195 -11.43 -1.22 13.47
N ARG A 196 -11.78 -0.45 12.44
CA ARG A 196 -13.10 0.19 12.40
C ARG A 196 -13.70 0.30 10.99
N PHE A 197 -13.89 -0.87 10.36
CA PHE A 197 -14.83 -1.02 9.26
C PHE A 197 -15.77 -2.17 9.53
#